data_3961e5db92a3fe34841244bbe6f56444
#
_entry.id   3961e5db92a3fe34841244bbe6f56444
#
_cell.length_a   1.000
_cell.length_b   1.000
_cell.length_c   1.000
_cell.angle_alpha   90.00
_cell.angle_beta   90.00
_cell.angle_gamma   90.00
#
_symmetry.space_group_name_H-M   'P 1'
#
loop_
_entity.id
_entity.type
_entity.pdbx_description
1 polymer ?
#
loop_
_entity_poly.entity_id
_entity_poly.type
_entity_poly.pdbx_seq_one_letter_code
_entity_poly.pdbx_strand_id
1 'polypeptide(L)'
;MRDCRLDTAKVEAFRAPAGAAVELYATTLHYAPCDGVKGGGFRVAVVLPRGTNTAKPALADSGIDENRLLWARNKWLIAHAEASEAAEGAFVGLTGQNPDIADDI
;
A
#
# COMPACT_ATOMS: atom_id res chain seq x y z
N MET A 1 14.62 -4.41 -1.97
CA MET A 1 13.74 -5.11 -2.94
C MET A 1 14.40 -5.02 -4.30
N ARG A 2 14.87 -6.11 -4.85
CA ARG A 2 15.71 -6.08 -6.06
C ARG A 2 14.90 -6.08 -7.34
N ASP A 3 13.92 -6.77 -7.56
CA ASP A 3 13.19 -6.93 -8.83
C ASP A 3 11.74 -6.45 -8.71
N CYS A 4 11.48 -5.57 -7.77
CA CYS A 4 10.15 -5.10 -7.40
C CYS A 4 9.22 -6.25 -7.01
N ARG A 5 9.76 -7.30 -6.41
CA ARG A 5 9.01 -8.43 -5.88
C ARG A 5 9.21 -8.56 -4.39
N LEU A 6 8.14 -8.84 -3.68
CA LEU A 6 8.15 -9.01 -2.24
C LEU A 6 7.27 -10.19 -1.85
N ASP A 7 7.83 -11.11 -1.08
CA ASP A 7 7.04 -12.19 -0.49
C ASP A 7 6.15 -11.61 0.62
N THR A 8 4.87 -11.91 0.57
CA THR A 8 3.90 -11.44 1.55
C THR A 8 4.19 -11.90 2.98
N ALA A 9 4.99 -12.96 3.15
CA ALA A 9 5.46 -13.37 4.47
C ALA A 9 6.30 -12.30 5.18
N LYS A 10 6.83 -11.33 4.43
CA LYS A 10 7.61 -10.21 4.98
C LYS A 10 6.76 -8.97 5.29
N VAL A 11 5.49 -9.00 4.94
CA VAL A 11 4.57 -7.90 5.25
C VAL A 11 4.27 -7.92 6.75
N GLU A 12 4.35 -6.76 7.37
CA GLU A 12 4.09 -6.59 8.80
C GLU A 12 2.81 -5.81 9.01
N ALA A 13 2.03 -6.22 9.99
CA ALA A 13 0.84 -5.50 10.41
C ALA A 13 1.08 -4.85 11.77
N PHE A 14 0.68 -3.59 11.90
CA PHE A 14 0.90 -2.81 13.10
C PHE A 14 -0.45 -2.35 13.66
N ARG A 15 -0.63 -2.46 14.96
CA ARG A 15 -1.81 -1.92 15.64
C ARG A 15 -1.51 -0.48 16.06
N ALA A 16 -2.33 0.46 15.59
CA ALA A 16 -2.28 1.84 16.03
C ALA A 16 -3.40 2.07 17.05
N PRO A 17 -3.08 2.41 18.31
CA PRO A 17 -4.11 2.69 19.31
C PRO A 17 -4.82 4.01 19.02
N ALA A 18 -6.06 4.15 19.54
CA ALA A 18 -6.79 5.40 19.43
C ALA A 18 -5.97 6.57 20.01
N GLY A 19 -6.00 7.70 19.34
CA GLY A 19 -5.24 8.89 19.73
C GLY A 19 -3.79 8.92 19.25
N ALA A 20 -3.30 7.85 18.64
CA ALA A 20 -1.96 7.83 18.04
C ALA A 20 -1.96 8.48 16.66
N ALA A 21 -0.92 9.23 16.36
CA ALA A 21 -0.64 9.73 15.01
C ALA A 21 0.51 8.92 14.42
N VAL A 22 0.37 8.57 13.14
CA VAL A 22 1.39 7.83 12.40
C VAL A 22 1.76 8.63 11.16
N GLU A 23 3.05 8.84 10.95
CA GLU A 23 3.56 9.49 9.74
C GLU A 23 4.22 8.46 8.85
N LEU A 24 3.86 8.47 7.58
CA LEU A 24 4.42 7.60 6.56
C LEU A 24 5.04 8.45 5.46
N TYR A 25 6.21 8.07 4.98
CA TYR A 25 6.80 8.69 3.80
C TYR A 25 5.98 8.35 2.55
N ALA A 26 5.99 9.25 1.57
CA ALA A 26 5.26 9.05 0.32
C ALA A 26 5.62 7.73 -0.39
N THR A 27 6.88 7.31 -0.31
CA THR A 27 7.39 6.08 -0.92
C THR A 27 7.20 4.83 -0.05
N THR A 28 6.68 4.97 1.16
CA THR A 28 6.40 3.82 2.03
C THR A 28 5.26 2.99 1.45
N LEU A 29 5.54 1.76 1.09
CA LEU A 29 4.53 0.85 0.57
C LEU A 29 3.67 0.34 1.73
N HIS A 30 2.37 0.62 1.68
CA HIS A 30 1.45 0.23 2.73
C HIS A 30 0.04 0.07 2.17
N TYR A 31 -0.77 -0.72 2.83
CA TYR A 31 -2.19 -0.84 2.54
C TYR A 31 -3.03 0.05 3.47
N ALA A 32 -4.24 0.30 3.03
CA ALA A 32 -5.21 1.04 3.82
C ALA A 32 -5.42 0.41 5.20
N PRO A 33 -5.71 1.22 6.22
CA PRO A 33 -5.99 0.68 7.54
C PRO A 33 -7.24 -0.20 7.54
N CYS A 34 -7.27 -1.17 8.44
CA CYS A 34 -8.38 -2.08 8.62
C CYS A 34 -8.76 -2.21 10.10
N ASP A 35 -9.79 -2.97 10.40
CA ASP A 35 -10.26 -3.15 11.79
C ASP A 35 -9.14 -3.67 12.69
N GLY A 36 -8.96 -3.03 13.83
CA GLY A 36 -8.08 -3.51 14.90
C GLY A 36 -8.77 -4.51 15.84
N VAL A 37 -10.10 -4.55 15.81
CA VAL A 37 -10.93 -5.51 16.49
C VAL A 37 -11.95 -6.02 15.48
N LYS A 38 -12.08 -7.33 15.37
CA LYS A 38 -12.95 -7.95 14.37
C LYS A 38 -14.38 -7.41 14.46
N GLY A 39 -14.84 -6.82 13.36
CA GLY A 39 -16.18 -6.22 13.30
C GLY A 39 -16.37 -4.93 14.07
N GLY A 40 -15.31 -4.40 14.69
CA GLY A 40 -15.40 -3.20 15.53
C GLY A 40 -15.47 -1.88 14.75
N GLY A 41 -14.98 -1.87 13.53
CA GLY A 41 -14.87 -0.65 12.75
C GLY A 41 -13.80 0.31 13.30
N PHE A 42 -13.56 1.41 12.59
CA PHE A 42 -12.64 2.45 13.03
C PHE A 42 -12.93 3.76 12.31
N ARG A 43 -12.36 4.84 12.85
CA ARG A 43 -12.32 6.13 12.18
C ARG A 43 -10.90 6.63 12.16
N VAL A 44 -10.49 7.18 11.04
CA VAL A 44 -9.15 7.74 10.87
C VAL A 44 -9.24 9.03 10.07
N ALA A 45 -8.44 10.04 10.48
CA ALA A 45 -8.24 11.25 9.70
C ALA A 45 -6.90 11.10 8.97
N VAL A 46 -6.92 11.33 7.67
CA VAL A 46 -5.73 11.24 6.83
C VAL A 46 -5.38 12.63 6.32
N VAL A 47 -4.14 13.06 6.58
CA VAL A 47 -3.61 14.35 6.13
C VAL A 47 -2.63 14.08 5.01
N LEU A 48 -2.89 14.62 3.83
CA LEU A 48 -2.11 14.39 2.62
C LEU A 48 -1.73 15.72 1.96
N PRO A 49 -0.58 15.77 1.26
CA PRO A 49 -0.29 16.89 0.37
C PRO A 49 -1.39 17.03 -0.70
N ARG A 50 -1.69 18.26 -1.08
CA ARG A 50 -2.67 18.54 -2.14
C ARG A 50 -2.27 17.81 -3.43
N GLY A 51 -3.23 17.19 -4.09
CA GLY A 51 -3.03 16.47 -5.33
C GLY A 51 -2.66 15.00 -5.17
N THR A 52 -2.42 14.52 -3.94
CA THR A 52 -2.19 13.08 -3.69
C THR A 52 -3.39 12.27 -4.20
N ASN A 53 -3.12 11.13 -4.81
CA ASN A 53 -4.10 10.23 -5.44
C ASN A 53 -4.79 10.80 -6.69
N THR A 54 -4.33 11.91 -7.23
CA THR A 54 -4.79 12.38 -8.54
C THR A 54 -4.09 11.63 -9.67
N ALA A 55 -4.37 11.99 -10.92
CA ALA A 55 -3.85 11.28 -12.08
C ALA A 55 -2.32 11.08 -12.01
N LYS A 56 -1.89 9.86 -12.30
CA LYS A 56 -0.48 9.49 -12.35
C LYS A 56 0.27 10.40 -13.35
N PRO A 57 1.35 11.06 -12.93
CA PRO A 57 2.16 11.84 -13.86
C PRO A 57 2.91 10.94 -14.84
N ALA A 58 3.17 11.44 -16.03
CA ALA A 58 4.05 10.77 -16.97
C ALA A 58 5.49 10.82 -16.44
N LEU A 59 6.16 9.67 -16.41
CA LEU A 59 7.55 9.58 -16.01
C LEU A 59 8.44 9.31 -17.21
N ALA A 60 9.60 9.99 -17.26
CA ALA A 60 10.64 9.65 -18.21
C ALA A 60 11.21 8.27 -17.86
N ASP A 61 11.58 7.49 -18.87
CA ASP A 61 12.29 6.25 -18.66
C ASP A 61 13.71 6.57 -18.17
N SER A 62 13.92 6.46 -16.86
CA SER A 62 15.19 6.76 -16.20
C SER A 62 15.98 5.50 -15.85
N GLY A 63 15.47 4.31 -16.20
CA GLY A 63 16.07 3.04 -15.81
C GLY A 63 15.88 2.70 -14.34
N ILE A 64 15.06 3.44 -13.61
CA ILE A 64 14.73 3.17 -12.21
C ILE A 64 13.51 2.24 -12.16
N ASP A 65 13.73 0.99 -11.74
CA ASP A 65 12.68 -0.03 -11.71
C ASP A 65 11.52 0.33 -10.79
N GLU A 66 11.80 1.00 -9.69
CA GLU A 66 10.79 1.40 -8.70
C GLU A 66 9.73 2.34 -9.27
N ASN A 67 10.03 3.04 -10.37
CA ASN A 67 9.05 3.88 -11.04
C ASN A 67 7.82 3.10 -11.54
N ARG A 68 7.95 1.79 -11.76
CA ARG A 68 6.84 0.92 -12.13
C ARG A 68 5.79 0.80 -11.04
N LEU A 69 6.18 1.08 -9.79
CA LEU A 69 5.28 1.02 -8.64
C LEU A 69 4.43 2.29 -8.49
N LEU A 70 4.72 3.34 -9.26
CA LEU A 70 3.93 4.57 -9.17
C LEU A 70 2.52 4.31 -9.69
N TRP A 71 1.55 4.41 -8.79
CA TRP A 71 0.14 4.13 -9.06
C TRP A 71 -0.66 5.40 -9.35
N ALA A 72 -0.42 6.43 -8.54
CA ALA A 72 -1.06 7.73 -8.68
C ALA A 72 -0.08 8.80 -8.21
N ARG A 73 -0.44 10.07 -8.41
CA ARG A 73 0.41 11.17 -7.92
C ARG A 73 0.67 11.01 -6.42
N ASN A 74 1.95 11.04 -6.05
CA ASN A 74 2.43 10.90 -4.67
C ASN A 74 1.99 9.58 -4.00
N LYS A 75 1.81 8.52 -4.79
CA LYS A 75 1.40 7.21 -4.26
C LYS A 75 2.03 6.07 -5.05
N TRP A 76 2.83 5.26 -4.37
CA TRP A 76 3.42 4.04 -4.89
C TRP A 76 2.68 2.83 -4.32
N LEU A 77 2.51 1.81 -5.13
CA LEU A 77 1.74 0.62 -4.78
C LEU A 77 2.38 -0.63 -5.38
N ILE A 78 2.42 -1.69 -4.60
CA ILE A 78 2.74 -3.03 -5.06
C ILE A 78 1.55 -3.93 -4.71
N ALA A 79 1.03 -4.67 -5.68
CA ALA A 79 -0.19 -5.44 -5.51
C ALA A 79 0.06 -6.94 -5.53
N HIS A 80 -0.81 -7.69 -4.86
CA HIS A 80 -0.94 -9.12 -5.04
C HIS A 80 -1.82 -9.40 -6.26
N ALA A 81 -1.56 -10.49 -6.98
CA ALA A 81 -2.31 -10.84 -8.19
C ALA A 81 -3.83 -10.99 -7.93
N GLU A 82 -4.21 -11.37 -6.72
CA GLU A 82 -5.61 -11.53 -6.31
C GLU A 82 -6.26 -10.24 -5.80
N ALA A 83 -5.51 -9.15 -5.68
CA ALA A 83 -6.04 -7.87 -5.22
C ALA A 83 -6.83 -7.17 -6.34
N SER A 84 -7.84 -6.39 -5.95
CA SER A 84 -8.65 -5.62 -6.91
C SER A 84 -7.82 -4.62 -7.70
N GLU A 85 -6.81 -4.03 -7.07
CA GLU A 85 -5.90 -3.07 -7.70
C GLU A 85 -5.11 -3.70 -8.85
N ALA A 86 -4.82 -5.01 -8.80
CA ALA A 86 -4.17 -5.72 -9.91
C ALA A 86 -5.04 -5.71 -11.17
N ALA A 87 -6.36 -5.88 -11.02
CA ALA A 87 -7.31 -5.81 -12.13
C ALA A 87 -7.42 -4.38 -12.70
N GLU A 88 -7.10 -3.38 -11.90
CA GLU A 88 -7.10 -1.97 -12.30
C GLU A 88 -5.77 -1.52 -12.93
N GLY A 89 -4.79 -2.41 -13.03
CA GLY A 89 -3.51 -2.15 -13.67
C GLY A 89 -2.35 -1.84 -12.74
N ALA A 90 -2.50 -2.03 -11.44
CA ALA A 90 -1.40 -1.85 -10.49
C ALA A 90 -0.30 -2.87 -10.73
N PHE A 91 0.94 -2.51 -10.40
CA PHE A 91 2.08 -3.41 -10.55
C PHE A 91 1.94 -4.62 -9.62
N VAL A 92 1.93 -5.82 -10.20
CA VAL A 92 1.82 -7.07 -9.45
C VAL A 92 3.23 -7.55 -9.08
N GLY A 93 3.60 -7.36 -7.83
CA GLY A 93 4.92 -7.73 -7.32
C GLY A 93 4.89 -8.47 -5.99
N LEU A 94 3.73 -8.58 -5.34
CA LEU A 94 3.60 -9.38 -4.13
C LEU A 94 3.45 -10.85 -4.51
N THR A 95 4.27 -11.70 -3.89
CA THR A 95 4.27 -13.15 -4.08
C THR A 95 3.86 -13.86 -2.79
N GLY A 96 3.49 -15.13 -2.89
CA GLY A 96 3.02 -15.89 -1.74
C GLY A 96 1.52 -15.76 -1.53
N GLN A 97 1.06 -15.97 -0.30
CA GLN A 97 -0.35 -15.88 0.04
C GLN A 97 -0.81 -14.42 0.05
N ASN A 98 -2.06 -14.21 -0.38
CA ASN A 98 -2.70 -12.91 -0.21
C ASN A 98 -3.08 -12.76 1.28
N PRO A 99 -2.44 -11.84 2.03
CA PRO A 99 -2.61 -11.83 3.48
C PRO A 99 -4.01 -11.39 3.90
N ASP A 100 -4.56 -12.09 4.87
CA ASP A 100 -5.80 -11.73 5.56
C ASP A 100 -5.55 -11.89 7.06
N ILE A 101 -5.63 -10.78 7.80
CA ILE A 101 -5.35 -10.76 9.24
C ILE A 101 -6.61 -10.82 10.09
N ALA A 102 -7.76 -11.11 9.50
CA ALA A 102 -9.03 -11.09 10.22
C ALA A 102 -9.03 -12.02 11.46
N ASP A 103 -8.31 -13.13 11.41
CA ASP A 103 -8.20 -14.07 12.51
C ASP A 103 -7.07 -13.74 13.50
N ASP A 104 -6.26 -12.73 13.22
CA ASP A 104 -5.11 -12.34 14.03
C ASP A 104 -5.40 -11.10 14.90
N ILE A 105 -6.57 -10.51 14.78
CA ILE A 105 -6.97 -9.31 15.51
C ILE A 105 -8.04 -9.57 16.54
#